data_f3e28bb564184766e5214a692f6effc6
#
_entry.id   f3e28bb564184766e5214a692f6effc6
#
_cell.length_a   1.000
_cell.length_b   1.000
_cell.length_c   1.000
_cell.angle_alpha   90.00
_cell.angle_beta   90.00
_cell.angle_gamma   90.00
#
_symmetry.space_group_name_H-M   'P 1'
#
loop_
_entity.id
_entity.type
_entity.pdbx_description
1 polymer ?
#
loop_
_entity_poly.entity_id
_entity_poly.type
_entity_poly.pdbx_seq_one_letter_code
_entity_poly.pdbx_strand_id
1 'polypeptide(L)'
;MFLNLANLKVNSKILFILVTICLCVVYGCIYWLFGTRDHFNFTSSSTSNNYLTFIDALYFAFTTNTTIGYGDITPKSQLLRFITITHTIAIIILLVYSNFGH
;
A
#
# COMPACT_ATOMS: atom_id res chain seq x y z
N MET A 1 -1.60 -3.97 28.46
CA MET A 1 -2.14 -3.47 27.19
C MET A 1 -3.32 -2.58 27.44
N PHE A 2 -3.27 -1.45 26.88
CA PHE A 2 -4.32 -0.47 27.07
C PHE A 2 -5.60 -0.79 26.30
N LEU A 3 -5.52 -1.65 25.27
CA LEU A 3 -6.69 -2.07 24.54
C LEU A 3 -7.21 -3.37 25.14
N ASN A 4 -8.42 -3.35 25.65
CA ASN A 4 -9.03 -4.57 26.11
C ASN A 4 -9.92 -5.17 25.02
N LEU A 5 -10.39 -6.38 25.26
CA LEU A 5 -11.14 -7.11 24.24
C LEU A 5 -12.46 -6.42 23.88
N ALA A 6 -13.09 -5.77 24.85
CA ALA A 6 -14.33 -5.06 24.59
C ALA A 6 -14.12 -3.91 23.62
N ASN A 7 -13.02 -3.16 23.83
CA ASN A 7 -12.67 -2.06 22.94
C ASN A 7 -12.32 -2.56 21.56
N LEU A 8 -11.62 -3.68 21.47
CA LEU A 8 -11.29 -4.25 20.17
C LEU A 8 -12.55 -4.62 19.39
N LYS A 9 -13.53 -5.17 20.05
CA LYS A 9 -14.77 -5.55 19.40
C LYS A 9 -15.53 -4.32 18.91
N VAL A 10 -15.61 -3.29 19.72
CA VAL A 10 -16.30 -2.05 19.34
C VAL A 10 -15.53 -1.34 18.24
N ASN A 11 -14.20 -1.39 18.29
CA ASN A 11 -13.33 -0.64 17.39
C ASN A 11 -12.77 -1.49 16.27
N SER A 12 -13.47 -2.56 15.88
CA SER A 12 -12.95 -3.45 14.83
C SER A 12 -12.74 -2.71 13.51
N LYS A 13 -13.61 -1.75 13.21
CA LYS A 13 -13.46 -0.96 11.98
C LYS A 13 -12.26 -0.02 12.09
N ILE A 14 -12.04 0.55 13.25
CA ILE A 14 -10.89 1.42 13.48
C ILE A 14 -9.62 0.58 13.40
N LEU A 15 -9.63 -0.61 13.96
CA LEU A 15 -8.49 -1.52 13.87
C LEU A 15 -8.18 -1.87 12.43
N PHE A 16 -9.22 -2.15 11.64
CA PHE A 16 -9.04 -2.44 10.22
C PHE A 16 -8.38 -1.27 9.50
N ILE A 17 -8.83 -0.05 9.77
CA ILE A 17 -8.25 1.14 9.14
C ILE A 17 -6.78 1.29 9.53
N LEU A 18 -6.47 1.10 10.82
CA LEU A 18 -5.09 1.24 11.28
C LEU A 18 -4.17 0.20 10.66
N VAL A 19 -4.63 -1.06 10.59
CA VAL A 19 -3.83 -2.12 9.97
C VAL A 19 -3.63 -1.84 8.49
N THR A 20 -4.65 -1.35 7.83
CA THR A 20 -4.57 -1.02 6.41
C THR A 20 -3.56 0.10 6.17
N ILE A 21 -3.58 1.13 7.00
CA ILE A 21 -2.61 2.23 6.89
C ILE A 21 -1.19 1.71 7.15
N CYS A 22 -1.01 0.87 8.15
CA CYS A 22 0.30 0.28 8.43
C CYS A 22 0.80 -0.55 7.25
N LEU A 23 -0.06 -1.36 6.67
CA LEU A 23 0.28 -2.15 5.49
C LEU A 23 0.70 -1.24 4.35
N CYS A 24 -0.04 -0.16 4.15
CA CYS A 24 0.24 0.79 3.09
C CYS A 24 1.61 1.45 3.28
N VAL A 25 1.92 1.85 4.52
CA VAL A 25 3.22 2.46 4.82
C VAL A 25 4.36 1.46 4.61
N VAL A 26 4.17 0.22 5.04
CA VAL A 26 5.20 -0.81 4.84
C VAL A 26 5.47 -1.02 3.34
N TYR A 27 4.43 -1.17 2.55
CA TYR A 27 4.61 -1.32 1.12
C TYR A 27 5.13 -0.04 0.48
N GLY A 28 4.74 1.12 0.99
CA GLY A 28 5.29 2.39 0.54
C GLY A 28 6.80 2.44 0.73
N CYS A 29 7.30 1.97 1.86
CA CYS A 29 8.73 1.89 2.11
C CYS A 29 9.41 0.94 1.13
N ILE A 30 8.80 -0.21 0.87
CA ILE A 30 9.34 -1.16 -0.10
C ILE A 30 9.39 -0.52 -1.50
N TYR A 31 8.34 0.14 -1.92
CA TYR A 31 8.30 0.79 -3.21
C TYR A 31 9.34 1.91 -3.30
N TRP A 32 9.55 2.62 -2.20
CA TRP A 32 10.58 3.66 -2.17
C TRP A 32 11.97 3.07 -2.33
N LEU A 33 12.26 1.94 -1.68
CA LEU A 33 13.55 1.28 -1.80
C LEU A 33 13.84 0.84 -3.24
N PHE A 34 12.83 0.44 -3.97
CA PHE A 34 12.96 -0.01 -5.36
C PHE A 34 12.49 1.06 -6.35
N GLY A 35 12.40 2.30 -5.91
CA GLY A 35 11.76 3.35 -6.68
C GLY A 35 12.62 3.97 -7.78
N THR A 36 13.19 3.16 -8.64
CA THR A 36 13.99 3.62 -9.77
C THR A 36 13.23 3.42 -11.07
N ARG A 37 13.73 4.01 -12.14
CA ARG A 37 13.09 3.83 -13.46
C ARG A 37 13.25 2.43 -14.02
N ASP A 38 14.12 1.64 -13.43
CA ASP A 38 14.24 0.23 -13.79
C ASP A 38 13.05 -0.59 -13.28
N HIS A 39 12.44 -0.14 -12.19
CA HIS A 39 11.35 -0.86 -11.53
C HIS A 39 10.00 -0.21 -11.70
N PHE A 40 9.97 1.08 -11.97
CA PHE A 40 8.71 1.83 -12.08
C PHE A 40 8.68 2.69 -13.32
N ASN A 41 7.48 2.80 -13.90
CA ASN A 41 7.18 3.82 -14.89
C ASN A 41 6.53 4.98 -14.16
N PHE A 42 7.08 6.17 -14.32
CA PHE A 42 6.47 7.37 -13.75
C PHE A 42 6.83 8.56 -14.61
N THR A 43 5.95 9.56 -14.59
CA THR A 43 6.12 10.74 -15.42
C THR A 43 7.12 11.68 -14.79
N SER A 44 7.76 12.47 -15.63
CA SER A 44 8.73 13.46 -15.15
C SER A 44 8.07 14.58 -14.36
N SER A 45 6.75 14.73 -14.45
CA SER A 45 6.06 15.75 -13.70
C SER A 45 5.97 15.44 -12.21
N SER A 46 6.00 14.16 -11.85
CA SER A 46 5.93 13.79 -10.43
C SER A 46 7.28 13.93 -9.76
N THR A 47 8.37 13.80 -10.52
CA THR A 47 9.71 13.97 -9.97
C THR A 47 10.67 14.27 -11.10
N SER A 48 11.63 15.15 -10.83
CA SER A 48 12.71 15.44 -11.79
C SER A 48 13.84 14.44 -11.66
N ASN A 49 13.79 13.56 -10.67
CA ASN A 49 14.84 12.60 -10.40
C ASN A 49 14.58 11.28 -11.14
N ASN A 50 15.57 10.41 -11.14
CA ASN A 50 15.45 9.10 -11.74
C ASN A 50 14.89 8.07 -10.78
N TYR A 51 14.34 8.51 -9.66
CA TYR A 51 13.78 7.64 -8.65
C TYR A 51 12.59 8.32 -7.99
N LEU A 52 11.71 7.50 -7.41
CA LEU A 52 10.55 7.99 -6.69
C LEU A 52 10.99 8.62 -5.36
N THR A 53 10.37 9.73 -5.01
CA THR A 53 10.50 10.24 -3.67
C THR A 53 9.68 9.40 -2.72
N PHE A 54 9.89 9.57 -1.41
CA PHE A 54 9.11 8.85 -0.42
C PHE A 54 7.61 9.15 -0.57
N ILE A 55 7.28 10.40 -0.83
CA ILE A 55 5.88 10.79 -1.02
C ILE A 55 5.28 10.12 -2.26
N ASP A 56 6.05 10.05 -3.34
CA ASP A 56 5.60 9.37 -4.56
C ASP A 56 5.34 7.89 -4.29
N ALA A 57 6.21 7.26 -3.53
CA ALA A 57 6.06 5.84 -3.19
C ALA A 57 4.85 5.61 -2.31
N LEU A 58 4.62 6.47 -1.31
CA LEU A 58 3.42 6.40 -0.49
C LEU A 58 2.16 6.62 -1.32
N TYR A 59 2.22 7.60 -2.21
CA TYR A 59 1.10 7.87 -3.10
C TYR A 59 0.74 6.63 -3.92
N PHE A 60 1.74 5.98 -4.49
CA PHE A 60 1.50 4.76 -5.24
C PHE A 60 0.91 3.66 -4.36
N ALA A 61 1.45 3.51 -3.15
CA ALA A 61 0.95 2.51 -2.22
C ALA A 61 -0.51 2.79 -1.85
N PHE A 62 -0.86 4.05 -1.60
CA PHE A 62 -2.23 4.41 -1.25
C PHE A 62 -3.20 4.21 -2.41
N THR A 63 -2.81 4.57 -3.63
CA THR A 63 -3.69 4.36 -4.78
C THR A 63 -3.87 2.88 -5.06
N THR A 64 -2.85 2.07 -4.83
CA THR A 64 -2.96 0.63 -4.96
C THR A 64 -3.83 0.05 -3.87
N ASN A 65 -3.63 0.53 -2.64
CA ASN A 65 -4.37 0.06 -1.48
C ASN A 65 -5.87 0.30 -1.61
N THR A 66 -6.24 1.42 -2.19
CA THR A 66 -7.64 1.80 -2.34
C THR A 66 -8.21 1.38 -3.69
N THR A 67 -7.41 0.69 -4.50
CA THR A 67 -7.78 0.21 -5.83
C THR A 67 -8.12 1.32 -6.82
N ILE A 68 -7.68 2.55 -6.56
CA ILE A 68 -7.89 3.66 -7.48
C ILE A 68 -7.04 3.50 -8.74
N GLY A 69 -5.74 3.27 -8.54
CA GLY A 69 -4.85 2.96 -9.65
C GLY A 69 -4.84 4.01 -10.73
N TYR A 70 -4.39 5.24 -10.41
CA TYR A 70 -4.39 6.33 -11.39
C TYR A 70 -3.54 6.03 -12.63
N GLY A 71 -2.51 5.22 -12.50
CA GLY A 71 -1.70 4.83 -13.65
C GLY A 71 -0.55 5.75 -13.99
N ASP A 72 -0.38 6.83 -13.24
CA ASP A 72 0.75 7.73 -13.44
C ASP A 72 2.06 7.16 -12.90
N ILE A 73 1.96 6.26 -11.94
CA ILE A 73 3.09 5.49 -11.43
C ILE A 73 2.67 4.02 -11.50
N THR A 74 3.45 3.22 -12.22
CA THR A 74 3.11 1.81 -12.39
C THR A 74 4.35 0.95 -12.24
N PRO A 75 4.21 -0.28 -11.72
CA PRO A 75 5.35 -1.18 -11.61
C PRO A 75 5.77 -1.65 -12.99
N LYS A 76 7.08 -1.66 -13.21
CA LYS A 76 7.63 -1.99 -14.51
C LYS A 76 8.33 -3.35 -14.51
N SER A 77 9.14 -3.61 -13.49
CA SER A 77 9.90 -4.86 -13.43
C SER A 77 9.01 -6.00 -12.95
N GLN A 78 9.40 -7.23 -13.29
CA GLN A 78 8.67 -8.39 -12.82
C GLN A 78 8.67 -8.48 -11.31
N LEU A 79 9.79 -8.11 -10.68
CA LEU A 79 9.88 -8.13 -9.23
C LEU A 79 8.83 -7.20 -8.61
N LEU A 80 8.73 -5.98 -9.11
CA LEU A 80 7.78 -5.01 -8.55
C LEU A 80 6.34 -5.36 -8.89
N ARG A 81 6.12 -5.97 -10.03
CA ARG A 81 4.79 -6.49 -10.37
C ARG A 81 4.38 -7.58 -9.37
N PHE A 82 5.32 -8.47 -9.04
CA PHE A 82 5.06 -9.50 -8.06
C PHE A 82 4.77 -8.92 -6.69
N ILE A 83 5.57 -7.95 -6.26
CA ILE A 83 5.36 -7.29 -4.96
C ILE A 83 4.00 -6.60 -4.94
N THR A 84 3.62 -5.94 -6.02
CA THR A 84 2.32 -5.27 -6.11
C THR A 84 1.18 -6.27 -6.04
N ILE A 85 1.35 -7.43 -6.66
CA ILE A 85 0.35 -8.49 -6.58
C ILE A 85 0.17 -8.95 -5.13
N THR A 86 1.26 -9.15 -4.40
CA THR A 86 1.15 -9.53 -2.99
C THR A 86 0.47 -8.45 -2.18
N HIS A 87 0.72 -7.18 -2.50
CA HIS A 87 0.07 -6.06 -1.84
C HIS A 87 -1.44 -6.11 -2.03
N THR A 88 -1.89 -6.29 -3.28
CA THR A 88 -3.33 -6.32 -3.55
C THR A 88 -3.99 -7.56 -2.94
N ILE A 89 -3.31 -8.69 -2.93
CA ILE A 89 -3.84 -9.89 -2.28
C ILE A 89 -3.99 -9.66 -0.78
N ALA A 90 -3.00 -9.02 -0.16
CA ALA A 90 -3.07 -8.72 1.27
C ALA A 90 -4.26 -7.83 1.59
N ILE A 91 -4.54 -6.84 0.73
CA ILE A 91 -5.70 -5.97 0.92
C ILE A 91 -6.99 -6.76 0.83
N ILE A 92 -7.10 -7.63 -0.16
CA ILE A 92 -8.29 -8.44 -0.35
C ILE A 92 -8.51 -9.35 0.86
N ILE A 93 -7.44 -9.97 1.36
CA ILE A 93 -7.54 -10.82 2.54
C ILE A 93 -8.00 -10.00 3.75
N LEU A 94 -7.44 -8.82 3.95
CA LEU A 94 -7.85 -7.96 5.05
C LEU A 94 -9.33 -7.57 4.94
N LEU A 95 -9.77 -7.27 3.74
CA LEU A 95 -11.15 -6.86 3.50
C LEU A 95 -12.11 -8.00 3.84
N VAL A 96 -11.79 -9.19 3.35
CA VAL A 96 -12.62 -10.37 3.62
C VAL A 96 -12.62 -10.69 5.11
N TYR A 97 -11.46 -10.65 5.75
CA TYR A 97 -11.35 -10.91 7.17
C TYR A 97 -12.17 -9.90 7.98
N SER A 98 -12.09 -8.64 7.59
CA SER A 98 -12.84 -7.59 8.27
C SER A 98 -14.35 -7.80 8.19
N ASN A 99 -14.82 -8.31 7.07
CA ASN A 99 -16.25 -8.55 6.88
C ASN A 99 -16.74 -9.82 7.54
N PHE A 100 -15.91 -10.85 7.64
CA PHE A 100 -16.33 -12.16 8.12
C PHE A 100 -15.66 -12.58 9.42
N GLY A 101 -14.69 -11.83 9.89
CA GLY A 101 -13.85 -12.24 11.00
C GLY A 101 -14.27 -11.76 12.37
N HIS A 102 -15.53 -11.39 12.54
CA HIS A 102 -15.94 -10.91 13.85
C HIS A 102 -17.24 -11.52 14.34
#